data_c46dc5465a1ef2e344bb8938508670ca
#
_entry.id   c46dc5465a1ef2e344bb8938508670ca
#
_cell.length_a   1.000
_cell.length_b   1.000
_cell.length_c   1.000
_cell.angle_alpha   90.00
_cell.angle_beta   90.00
_cell.angle_gamma   90.00
#
_symmetry.space_group_name_H-M   'P 1'
#
loop_
_entity.id
_entity.type
_entity.pdbx_description
1 polymer ?
#
loop_
_entity_poly.entity_id
_entity_poly.type
_entity_poly.pdbx_seq_one_letter_code
_entity_poly.pdbx_strand_id
1 'polypeptide(L)'
;MKIIRDIVWSSDEPLDKNVLWLNNGLIKYYGPNGWESLKYFSMLEDNIVGSIDAETHKIALSGSLPQDTYYLKYEDEKGIVLDNWAEVCQMPNSSTYNELIKFNVAPYAAHAIGVYNAKGVRVGHIELGQFKPKYGKRLFRFGLLSDVHNSSDESAEPTEDIQRALKFFNDKQSVSFTCISGDLTNSASEKGFSIYQKNVQESSPNTPVYATPGNHDAQSELNVERWKKYTGCEPTYEFTHTVDGIPFHFIFLGMYYWSLGTDGKPYKDEDIEWLAERLEAHKGEKCFVITHLFFPDRAGNLLKIYPQGNWLQGEQLTKLENLCKTYPNTIWFSGHSHWKWYLQKYQATENVYQNEQEGSYCVHVSGCANPIDSNGQPNTSGARVTKPLESEGAIVDVYEDYIDIRCMDLKNMLYLPIAQYRLTMKNNTSYEKCNYCREQC
;
A
#
# COMPACT_ATOMS: atom_id res chain seq x y z
N MET A 1 0.00 -21.45 -39.94
CA MET A 1 0.02 -20.73 -38.66
C MET A 1 0.70 -19.40 -38.89
N LYS A 2 -0.04 -18.29 -38.77
CA LYS A 2 0.52 -16.97 -39.00
C LYS A 2 1.17 -16.50 -37.68
N ILE A 3 2.46 -16.23 -37.71
CA ILE A 3 3.16 -15.74 -36.50
C ILE A 3 2.97 -14.22 -36.45
N ILE A 4 2.25 -13.74 -35.45
CA ILE A 4 2.14 -12.31 -35.13
C ILE A 4 3.40 -11.95 -34.34
N ARG A 5 4.15 -10.94 -34.84
CA ARG A 5 5.43 -10.55 -34.25
C ARG A 5 5.33 -9.38 -33.27
N ASP A 6 4.42 -8.44 -33.54
CA ASP A 6 4.33 -7.20 -32.75
C ASP A 6 2.92 -6.62 -32.77
N ILE A 7 2.68 -5.68 -31.85
CA ILE A 7 1.48 -4.84 -31.82
C ILE A 7 1.91 -3.43 -32.21
N VAL A 8 1.32 -2.91 -33.28
CA VAL A 8 1.61 -1.55 -33.76
C VAL A 8 0.47 -0.60 -33.43
N TRP A 9 0.78 0.45 -32.71
CA TRP A 9 -0.14 1.56 -32.40
C TRP A 9 0.10 2.67 -33.41
N SER A 10 -0.85 2.83 -34.33
CA SER A 10 -0.70 3.83 -35.41
C SER A 10 -2.06 4.28 -35.93
N SER A 11 -2.18 5.56 -36.28
CA SER A 11 -3.31 6.08 -37.06
C SER A 11 -3.27 5.56 -38.50
N ASP A 12 -2.06 5.28 -39.02
CA ASP A 12 -1.83 4.85 -40.38
C ASP A 12 -1.69 3.34 -40.47
N GLU A 13 -2.09 2.79 -41.62
CA GLU A 13 -2.02 1.36 -41.88
C GLU A 13 -0.57 0.85 -41.83
N PRO A 14 -0.26 -0.17 -40.98
CA PRO A 14 1.10 -0.75 -40.94
C PRO A 14 1.49 -1.40 -42.25
N LEU A 15 2.74 -1.18 -42.64
CA LEU A 15 3.30 -1.85 -43.84
C LEU A 15 3.51 -3.34 -43.59
N ASP A 16 3.89 -3.73 -42.36
CA ASP A 16 4.02 -5.14 -41.97
C ASP A 16 2.65 -5.74 -41.71
N LYS A 17 2.29 -6.76 -42.46
CA LYS A 17 1.03 -7.49 -42.38
C LYS A 17 1.05 -8.66 -41.35
N ASN A 18 2.17 -8.82 -40.63
CA ASN A 18 2.32 -9.86 -39.58
C ASN A 18 2.21 -9.26 -38.17
N VAL A 19 1.68 -8.05 -38.07
CA VAL A 19 1.44 -7.37 -36.79
C VAL A 19 -0.04 -7.33 -36.46
N LEU A 20 -0.36 -7.13 -35.18
CA LEU A 20 -1.68 -6.65 -34.78
C LEU A 20 -1.67 -5.13 -34.85
N TRP A 21 -2.62 -4.55 -35.53
CA TRP A 21 -2.75 -3.11 -35.67
C TRP A 21 -3.82 -2.58 -34.72
N LEU A 22 -3.42 -1.73 -33.76
CA LEU A 22 -4.35 -1.02 -32.91
C LEU A 22 -4.63 0.37 -33.49
N ASN A 23 -5.85 0.56 -34.00
CA ASN A 23 -6.30 1.79 -34.61
C ASN A 23 -7.65 2.19 -33.99
N ASN A 24 -7.74 3.39 -33.40
CA ASN A 24 -8.95 3.92 -32.78
C ASN A 24 -9.64 2.95 -31.80
N GLY A 25 -8.84 2.30 -30.95
CA GLY A 25 -9.36 1.34 -29.97
C GLY A 25 -9.71 -0.06 -30.53
N LEU A 26 -9.58 -0.27 -31.84
CA LEU A 26 -9.83 -1.56 -32.46
C LEU A 26 -8.53 -2.29 -32.77
N ILE A 27 -8.44 -3.53 -32.32
CA ILE A 27 -7.36 -4.44 -32.74
C ILE A 27 -7.73 -5.07 -34.06
N LYS A 28 -6.86 -4.91 -35.06
CA LYS A 28 -7.03 -5.46 -36.39
C LYS A 28 -5.90 -6.46 -36.71
N TYR A 29 -6.21 -7.46 -37.48
CA TYR A 29 -5.23 -8.39 -38.06
C TYR A 29 -5.37 -8.40 -39.58
N TYR A 30 -4.31 -8.75 -40.28
CA TYR A 30 -4.35 -8.85 -41.72
C TYR A 30 -4.82 -10.27 -42.14
N GLY A 31 -6.07 -10.36 -42.58
CA GLY A 31 -6.74 -11.58 -43.04
C GLY A 31 -6.76 -11.73 -44.56
N PRO A 32 -7.49 -12.70 -45.10
CA PRO A 32 -7.62 -12.93 -46.54
C PRO A 32 -8.20 -11.75 -47.31
N ASN A 33 -9.04 -10.94 -46.65
CA ASN A 33 -9.75 -9.82 -47.24
C ASN A 33 -9.15 -8.44 -46.84
N GLY A 34 -7.91 -8.42 -46.32
CA GLY A 34 -7.27 -7.22 -45.85
C GLY A 34 -7.26 -7.12 -44.32
N TRP A 35 -7.23 -5.87 -43.80
CA TRP A 35 -7.29 -5.62 -42.35
C TRP A 35 -8.70 -5.87 -41.82
N GLU A 36 -8.82 -6.91 -41.02
CA GLU A 36 -10.07 -7.32 -40.37
C GLU A 36 -9.99 -6.98 -38.87
N SER A 37 -11.02 -6.36 -38.35
CA SER A 37 -11.15 -6.16 -36.90
C SER A 37 -11.33 -7.51 -36.21
N LEU A 38 -10.60 -7.70 -35.11
CA LEU A 38 -10.88 -8.82 -34.22
C LEU A 38 -12.26 -8.59 -33.61
N LYS A 39 -13.28 -9.24 -34.16
CA LYS A 39 -14.70 -9.05 -33.79
C LYS A 39 -14.97 -9.25 -32.31
N TYR A 40 -14.08 -9.92 -31.58
CA TYR A 40 -14.21 -10.16 -30.16
C TYR A 40 -13.91 -8.92 -29.27
N PHE A 41 -13.11 -7.96 -29.76
CA PHE A 41 -12.75 -6.79 -28.97
C PHE A 41 -13.73 -5.62 -29.10
N SER A 42 -14.39 -5.48 -30.25
CA SER A 42 -15.33 -4.38 -30.48
C SER A 42 -16.76 -4.65 -29.99
N MET A 43 -17.10 -5.89 -29.67
CA MET A 43 -18.46 -6.26 -29.26
C MET A 43 -18.68 -6.26 -27.73
N LEU A 44 -17.64 -6.08 -26.94
CA LEU A 44 -17.72 -6.31 -25.49
C LEU A 44 -17.79 -5.04 -24.65
N GLU A 45 -17.32 -3.91 -25.13
CA GLU A 45 -17.43 -2.63 -24.38
C GLU A 45 -18.83 -2.04 -24.40
N ASP A 46 -19.63 -2.29 -25.45
CA ASP A 46 -20.95 -1.65 -25.63
C ASP A 46 -22.12 -2.46 -25.08
N ASN A 47 -21.91 -3.68 -24.57
CA ASN A 47 -23.01 -4.61 -24.28
C ASN A 47 -23.19 -5.00 -22.82
N ILE A 48 -22.35 -4.51 -21.93
CA ILE A 48 -22.52 -4.75 -20.49
C ILE A 48 -23.01 -3.46 -19.85
N VAL A 49 -24.23 -3.47 -19.37
CA VAL A 49 -24.79 -2.40 -18.54
C VAL A 49 -24.80 -2.89 -17.11
N GLY A 50 -24.10 -2.18 -16.25
CA GLY A 50 -24.11 -2.42 -14.82
C GLY A 50 -24.89 -1.32 -14.11
N SER A 51 -25.68 -1.70 -13.14
CA SER A 51 -26.24 -0.79 -12.16
C SER A 51 -25.91 -1.27 -10.76
N ILE A 52 -25.70 -0.34 -9.84
CA ILE A 52 -25.43 -0.64 -8.43
C ILE A 52 -26.59 -0.08 -7.62
N ASP A 53 -27.14 -0.91 -6.76
CA ASP A 53 -28.12 -0.48 -5.78
C ASP A 53 -27.39 0.12 -4.57
N ALA A 54 -27.67 1.39 -4.28
CA ALA A 54 -26.97 2.15 -3.23
C ALA A 54 -27.27 1.65 -1.82
N GLU A 55 -28.42 1.02 -1.59
CA GLU A 55 -28.83 0.57 -0.26
C GLU A 55 -28.37 -0.86 0.00
N THR A 56 -28.47 -1.71 -1.01
CA THR A 56 -28.16 -3.14 -0.87
C THR A 56 -26.76 -3.50 -1.31
N HIS A 57 -26.02 -2.58 -1.92
CA HIS A 57 -24.70 -2.81 -2.51
C HIS A 57 -24.68 -3.95 -3.53
N LYS A 58 -25.80 -4.21 -4.17
CA LYS A 58 -25.92 -5.25 -5.19
C LYS A 58 -25.66 -4.67 -6.57
N ILE A 59 -24.93 -5.42 -7.37
CA ILE A 59 -24.67 -5.10 -8.76
C ILE A 59 -25.59 -5.91 -9.63
N ALA A 60 -26.36 -5.22 -10.47
CA ALA A 60 -27.09 -5.83 -11.55
C ALA A 60 -26.27 -5.69 -12.83
N LEU A 61 -25.91 -6.81 -13.44
CA LEU A 61 -25.32 -6.86 -14.77
C LEU A 61 -26.39 -7.21 -15.77
N SER A 62 -26.52 -6.42 -16.81
CA SER A 62 -27.33 -6.75 -17.97
C SER A 62 -26.49 -6.61 -19.24
N GLY A 63 -26.64 -7.53 -20.17
CA GLY A 63 -25.89 -7.46 -21.41
C GLY A 63 -25.93 -8.75 -22.21
N SER A 64 -25.33 -8.74 -23.37
CA SER A 64 -25.16 -9.89 -24.24
C SER A 64 -23.72 -10.35 -24.19
N LEU A 65 -23.44 -11.35 -23.37
CA LEU A 65 -22.12 -11.98 -23.27
C LEU A 65 -22.23 -13.45 -23.76
N PRO A 66 -21.18 -13.97 -24.42
CA PRO A 66 -21.11 -15.40 -24.70
C PRO A 66 -21.22 -16.21 -23.40
N GLN A 67 -21.76 -17.41 -23.52
CA GLN A 67 -21.73 -18.36 -22.41
C GLN A 67 -20.30 -18.66 -22.02
N ASP A 68 -19.89 -18.24 -20.82
CA ASP A 68 -18.57 -18.50 -20.26
C ASP A 68 -18.57 -18.19 -18.76
N THR A 69 -17.47 -18.46 -18.10
CA THR A 69 -17.19 -18.01 -16.73
C THR A 69 -16.50 -16.66 -16.78
N TYR A 70 -17.08 -15.68 -16.11
CA TYR A 70 -16.52 -14.34 -15.99
C TYR A 70 -16.11 -14.05 -14.57
N TYR A 71 -15.06 -13.25 -14.45
CA TYR A 71 -14.49 -12.80 -13.17
C TYR A 71 -14.65 -11.29 -13.07
N LEU A 72 -15.29 -10.85 -12.00
CA LEU A 72 -15.53 -9.43 -11.72
C LEU A 72 -14.48 -8.96 -10.73
N LYS A 73 -13.73 -7.93 -11.08
CA LYS A 73 -12.63 -7.39 -10.27
C LYS A 73 -12.76 -5.89 -10.14
N TYR A 74 -12.51 -5.37 -8.97
CA TYR A 74 -12.41 -3.93 -8.79
C TYR A 74 -11.17 -3.37 -9.48
N GLU A 75 -11.34 -2.22 -10.13
CA GLU A 75 -10.27 -1.48 -10.80
C GLU A 75 -10.20 -0.05 -10.25
N ASP A 76 -8.99 0.51 -10.21
CA ASP A 76 -8.80 1.92 -9.91
C ASP A 76 -9.10 2.82 -11.13
N GLU A 77 -8.92 4.13 -10.99
CA GLU A 77 -9.10 5.12 -12.06
C GLU A 77 -8.20 4.90 -13.30
N LYS A 78 -7.17 4.06 -13.18
CA LYS A 78 -6.24 3.71 -14.25
C LYS A 78 -6.52 2.33 -14.84
N GLY A 79 -7.58 1.66 -14.38
CA GLY A 79 -7.91 0.29 -14.78
C GLY A 79 -7.00 -0.78 -14.19
N ILE A 80 -6.26 -0.43 -13.11
CA ILE A 80 -5.42 -1.41 -12.41
C ILE A 80 -6.32 -2.20 -11.46
N VAL A 81 -6.24 -3.53 -11.58
CA VAL A 81 -6.98 -4.45 -10.71
C VAL A 81 -6.52 -4.28 -9.26
N LEU A 82 -7.47 -4.04 -8.37
CA LEU A 82 -7.21 -3.82 -6.95
C LEU A 82 -7.09 -5.12 -6.15
N ASP A 83 -7.54 -6.24 -6.72
CA ASP A 83 -7.53 -7.54 -6.08
C ASP A 83 -7.38 -8.67 -7.08
N ASN A 84 -6.69 -9.73 -6.67
CA ASN A 84 -6.71 -11.02 -7.37
C ASN A 84 -7.98 -11.83 -7.04
N TRP A 85 -8.72 -11.43 -6.00
CA TRP A 85 -9.99 -12.05 -5.67
C TRP A 85 -11.08 -11.52 -6.58
N ALA A 86 -11.79 -12.41 -7.21
CA ALA A 86 -12.85 -12.08 -8.15
C ALA A 86 -14.12 -12.80 -7.79
N GLU A 87 -15.25 -12.10 -7.84
CA GLU A 87 -16.54 -12.77 -7.88
C GLU A 87 -16.68 -13.50 -9.21
N VAL A 88 -17.04 -14.77 -9.11
CA VAL A 88 -17.25 -15.61 -10.30
C VAL A 88 -18.68 -15.46 -10.75
N CYS A 89 -18.86 -15.03 -11.98
CA CYS A 89 -20.15 -14.95 -12.63
C CYS A 89 -20.20 -15.99 -13.78
N GLN A 90 -21.13 -16.93 -13.69
CA GLN A 90 -21.40 -17.86 -14.79
C GLN A 90 -22.55 -17.35 -15.63
N MET A 91 -22.26 -17.04 -16.89
CA MET A 91 -23.31 -16.65 -17.82
C MET A 91 -24.04 -17.91 -18.34
N PRO A 92 -25.37 -17.96 -18.20
CA PRO A 92 -26.17 -19.07 -18.69
C PRO A 92 -26.23 -19.08 -20.23
N ASN A 93 -26.85 -20.11 -20.80
CA ASN A 93 -27.01 -20.31 -22.24
C ASN A 93 -27.83 -19.23 -22.97
N SER A 94 -28.24 -18.17 -22.31
CA SER A 94 -28.97 -17.06 -22.94
C SER A 94 -28.01 -15.92 -23.30
N SER A 95 -28.29 -15.26 -24.40
CA SER A 95 -27.55 -14.07 -24.83
C SER A 95 -27.78 -12.85 -23.94
N THR A 96 -28.74 -12.94 -23.04
CA THR A 96 -29.09 -11.85 -22.14
C THR A 96 -29.00 -12.34 -20.69
N TYR A 97 -28.18 -11.66 -19.90
CA TYR A 97 -28.00 -11.96 -18.49
C TYR A 97 -28.48 -10.79 -17.65
N ASN A 98 -29.24 -11.11 -16.63
CA ASN A 98 -29.71 -10.12 -15.68
C ASN A 98 -29.76 -10.78 -14.30
N GLU A 99 -28.65 -10.67 -13.56
CA GLU A 99 -28.51 -11.21 -12.21
C GLU A 99 -27.97 -10.17 -11.24
N LEU A 100 -28.48 -10.21 -10.04
CA LEU A 100 -27.98 -9.40 -8.94
C LEU A 100 -26.82 -10.13 -8.27
N ILE A 101 -25.61 -9.63 -8.48
CA ILE A 101 -24.42 -10.11 -7.81
C ILE A 101 -24.22 -9.26 -6.56
N LYS A 102 -24.18 -9.91 -5.41
CA LYS A 102 -23.86 -9.22 -4.18
C LYS A 102 -22.34 -9.01 -4.11
N PHE A 103 -21.93 -7.81 -4.42
CA PHE A 103 -20.55 -7.41 -4.19
C PHE A 103 -20.34 -7.03 -2.73
N ASN A 104 -19.26 -7.52 -2.14
CA ASN A 104 -18.73 -6.94 -0.94
C ASN A 104 -18.31 -5.49 -1.22
N VAL A 105 -18.34 -4.65 -0.21
CA VAL A 105 -18.09 -3.22 -0.33
C VAL A 105 -16.89 -2.92 -1.21
N ALA A 106 -17.08 -2.06 -2.19
CA ALA A 106 -16.01 -1.63 -3.07
C ALA A 106 -14.87 -1.01 -2.26
N PRO A 107 -13.61 -1.40 -2.53
CA PRO A 107 -12.45 -0.72 -1.98
C PRO A 107 -12.53 0.78 -2.27
N TYR A 108 -12.07 1.61 -1.37
CA TYR A 108 -12.10 3.08 -1.57
C TYR A 108 -11.39 3.55 -2.84
N ALA A 109 -10.39 2.78 -3.27
CA ALA A 109 -9.70 3.04 -4.52
C ALA A 109 -10.47 2.61 -5.77
N ALA A 110 -11.56 1.85 -5.61
CA ALA A 110 -12.31 1.34 -6.74
C ALA A 110 -12.98 2.47 -7.53
N HIS A 111 -12.78 2.45 -8.84
CA HIS A 111 -13.35 3.37 -9.80
C HIS A 111 -14.34 2.66 -10.71
N ALA A 112 -14.03 1.42 -11.04
CA ALA A 112 -14.84 0.58 -11.89
C ALA A 112 -14.78 -0.89 -11.43
N ILE A 113 -15.65 -1.70 -11.99
CA ILE A 113 -15.58 -3.15 -11.93
C ILE A 113 -15.23 -3.64 -13.32
N GLY A 114 -14.06 -4.25 -13.48
CA GLY A 114 -13.66 -4.90 -14.71
C GLY A 114 -14.30 -6.29 -14.82
N VAL A 115 -14.77 -6.64 -16.00
CA VAL A 115 -15.27 -7.98 -16.33
C VAL A 115 -14.21 -8.72 -17.13
N TYR A 116 -13.76 -9.85 -16.63
CA TYR A 116 -12.68 -10.64 -17.20
C TYR A 116 -13.19 -12.02 -17.60
N ASN A 117 -12.76 -12.52 -18.75
CA ASN A 117 -13.06 -13.90 -19.16
C ASN A 117 -12.14 -14.92 -18.46
N ALA A 118 -12.37 -16.21 -18.66
CA ALA A 118 -11.57 -17.27 -18.08
C ALA A 118 -10.07 -17.25 -18.49
N LYS A 119 -9.71 -16.48 -19.52
CA LYS A 119 -8.32 -16.27 -19.95
C LYS A 119 -7.67 -15.04 -19.30
N GLY A 120 -8.37 -14.36 -18.40
CA GLY A 120 -7.89 -13.13 -17.75
C GLY A 120 -7.92 -11.89 -18.66
N VAL A 121 -8.63 -11.95 -19.80
CA VAL A 121 -8.78 -10.81 -20.69
C VAL A 121 -9.97 -9.98 -20.23
N ARG A 122 -9.76 -8.66 -20.01
CA ARG A 122 -10.82 -7.71 -19.72
C ARG A 122 -11.76 -7.60 -20.94
N VAL A 123 -13.02 -7.88 -20.74
CA VAL A 123 -14.05 -7.92 -21.78
C VAL A 123 -15.13 -6.87 -21.58
N GLY A 124 -15.06 -6.12 -20.52
CA GLY A 124 -15.94 -5.00 -20.22
C GLY A 124 -15.62 -4.37 -18.89
N HIS A 125 -16.29 -3.25 -18.57
CA HIS A 125 -16.21 -2.63 -17.28
C HIS A 125 -17.50 -1.91 -16.93
N ILE A 126 -17.70 -1.68 -15.64
CA ILE A 126 -18.85 -0.96 -15.08
C ILE A 126 -18.27 0.17 -14.23
N GLU A 127 -18.54 1.40 -14.65
CA GLU A 127 -18.15 2.56 -13.86
C GLU A 127 -18.95 2.60 -12.54
N LEU A 128 -18.25 2.77 -11.44
CA LEU A 128 -18.90 2.91 -10.13
C LEU A 128 -19.60 4.27 -9.94
N GLY A 129 -19.32 5.24 -10.79
CA GLY A 129 -20.06 6.48 -10.97
C GLY A 129 -20.44 7.22 -9.67
N GLN A 130 -21.72 7.36 -9.44
CA GLN A 130 -22.30 8.02 -8.26
C GLN A 130 -22.04 7.29 -6.93
N PHE A 131 -21.59 6.04 -6.98
CA PHE A 131 -21.18 5.26 -5.81
C PHE A 131 -19.75 5.54 -5.39
N LYS A 132 -19.02 6.38 -6.14
CA LYS A 132 -17.82 6.98 -5.58
C LYS A 132 -18.28 7.72 -4.32
N PRO A 133 -17.74 7.38 -3.14
CA PRO A 133 -17.88 8.27 -2.01
C PRO A 133 -17.53 9.66 -2.53
N LYS A 134 -18.28 10.68 -2.15
CA LYS A 134 -17.92 12.06 -2.50
C LYS A 134 -16.61 12.37 -1.81
N TYR A 135 -15.52 11.99 -2.42
CA TYR A 135 -14.18 12.33 -1.95
C TYR A 135 -14.04 13.85 -2.12
N GLY A 136 -13.66 14.51 -1.06
CA GLY A 136 -13.11 15.84 -1.15
C GLY A 136 -11.90 15.82 -2.10
N LYS A 137 -11.41 16.98 -2.46
CA LYS A 137 -10.17 17.13 -3.22
C LYS A 137 -9.04 16.45 -2.46
N ARG A 138 -8.35 15.48 -3.09
CA ARG A 138 -7.11 14.95 -2.53
C ARG A 138 -6.09 16.09 -2.48
N LEU A 139 -5.56 16.34 -1.30
CA LEU A 139 -4.58 17.38 -1.07
C LEU A 139 -3.20 16.92 -1.56
N PHE A 140 -2.76 15.75 -1.12
CA PHE A 140 -1.51 15.14 -1.57
C PHE A 140 -1.54 13.62 -1.37
N ARG A 141 -0.48 12.98 -1.84
CA ARG A 141 -0.27 11.54 -1.73
C ARG A 141 1.19 11.30 -1.35
N PHE A 142 1.45 10.34 -0.47
CA PHE A 142 2.81 9.90 -0.20
C PHE A 142 2.93 8.37 -0.21
N GLY A 143 4.13 7.90 -0.54
CA GLY A 143 4.48 6.48 -0.44
C GLY A 143 4.87 6.12 0.99
N LEU A 144 4.59 4.90 1.39
CA LEU A 144 4.93 4.38 2.72
C LEU A 144 5.54 2.99 2.60
N LEU A 145 6.77 2.86 3.06
CA LEU A 145 7.55 1.62 3.10
C LEU A 145 8.09 1.36 4.50
N SER A 146 8.47 0.14 4.76
CA SER A 146 9.24 -0.30 5.92
C SER A 146 10.11 -1.49 5.55
N ASP A 147 11.11 -1.79 6.39
CA ASP A 147 11.86 -3.04 6.32
C ASP A 147 12.38 -3.33 4.89
N VAL A 148 13.15 -2.39 4.37
CA VAL A 148 13.73 -2.42 3.02
C VAL A 148 14.85 -3.46 2.94
N HIS A 149 15.64 -3.61 4.01
CA HIS A 149 16.74 -4.58 4.14
C HIS A 149 17.70 -4.61 2.96
N ASN A 150 18.04 -3.44 2.45
CA ASN A 150 18.94 -3.33 1.32
C ASN A 150 20.23 -4.09 1.59
N SER A 151 20.58 -5.02 0.71
CA SER A 151 21.75 -5.88 0.85
C SER A 151 23.04 -5.11 0.51
N SER A 152 24.17 -5.68 0.93
CA SER A 152 25.49 -5.31 0.38
C SER A 152 25.77 -5.94 -0.99
N ASP A 153 24.84 -6.70 -1.55
CA ASP A 153 24.86 -7.26 -2.89
C ASP A 153 23.80 -6.52 -3.75
N GLU A 154 24.25 -5.87 -4.81
CA GLU A 154 23.38 -5.11 -5.73
C GLU A 154 22.37 -6.00 -6.48
N SER A 155 22.67 -7.27 -6.65
CA SER A 155 21.80 -8.24 -7.33
C SER A 155 20.80 -8.93 -6.39
N ALA A 156 20.83 -8.61 -5.09
CA ALA A 156 19.92 -9.20 -4.14
C ALA A 156 18.50 -8.66 -4.31
N GLU A 157 17.51 -9.52 -4.16
CA GLU A 157 16.09 -9.19 -4.37
C GLU A 157 15.60 -8.00 -3.54
N PRO A 158 15.96 -7.81 -2.26
CA PRO A 158 15.59 -6.60 -1.51
C PRO A 158 16.03 -5.30 -2.18
N THR A 159 17.15 -5.31 -2.91
CA THR A 159 17.63 -4.16 -3.68
C THR A 159 16.69 -3.84 -4.86
N GLU A 160 16.18 -4.85 -5.54
CA GLU A 160 15.21 -4.69 -6.62
C GLU A 160 13.84 -4.24 -6.10
N ASP A 161 13.44 -4.71 -4.92
CA ASP A 161 12.15 -4.39 -4.34
C ASP A 161 12.00 -2.90 -4.05
N ILE A 162 12.99 -2.26 -3.42
CA ILE A 162 12.95 -0.82 -3.19
C ILE A 162 12.96 -0.03 -4.50
N GLN A 163 13.77 -0.44 -5.48
CA GLN A 163 13.80 0.24 -6.79
C GLN A 163 12.43 0.18 -7.47
N ARG A 164 11.78 -0.99 -7.44
CA ARG A 164 10.46 -1.21 -8.02
C ARG A 164 9.40 -0.37 -7.32
N ALA A 165 9.41 -0.37 -5.98
CA ALA A 165 8.49 0.41 -5.16
C ALA A 165 8.60 1.91 -5.46
N LEU A 166 9.81 2.47 -5.43
CA LEU A 166 10.04 3.90 -5.67
C LEU A 166 9.66 4.31 -7.09
N LYS A 167 10.02 3.52 -8.11
CA LYS A 167 9.62 3.78 -9.50
C LYS A 167 8.10 3.76 -9.65
N PHE A 168 7.43 2.78 -9.05
CA PHE A 168 5.97 2.71 -9.09
C PHE A 168 5.32 3.91 -8.41
N PHE A 169 5.79 4.31 -7.24
CA PHE A 169 5.27 5.45 -6.51
C PHE A 169 5.43 6.75 -7.31
N ASN A 170 6.57 6.95 -7.95
CA ASN A 170 6.85 8.15 -8.72
C ASN A 170 6.14 8.16 -10.07
N ASP A 171 6.34 7.11 -10.88
CA ASP A 171 5.91 7.09 -12.28
C ASP A 171 4.41 6.83 -12.45
N LYS A 172 3.83 6.04 -11.55
CA LYS A 172 2.44 5.59 -11.66
C LYS A 172 1.51 6.26 -10.65
N GLN A 173 2.01 6.58 -9.46
CA GLN A 173 1.19 7.11 -8.39
C GLN A 173 1.38 8.60 -8.13
N SER A 174 2.45 9.19 -8.67
CA SER A 174 2.76 10.63 -8.54
C SER A 174 2.74 11.08 -7.08
N VAL A 175 3.48 10.39 -6.22
CA VAL A 175 3.59 10.73 -4.80
C VAL A 175 4.39 12.04 -4.62
N SER A 176 4.05 12.81 -3.61
CA SER A 176 4.79 14.02 -3.23
C SER A 176 6.15 13.69 -2.62
N PHE A 177 6.22 12.58 -1.89
CA PHE A 177 7.42 12.02 -1.25
C PHE A 177 7.14 10.59 -0.81
N THR A 178 8.17 9.88 -0.34
CA THR A 178 8.06 8.56 0.29
C THR A 178 8.62 8.61 1.70
N CYS A 179 7.91 8.00 2.66
CA CYS A 179 8.37 7.77 4.03
C CYS A 179 8.76 6.30 4.22
N ILE A 180 9.87 6.06 4.93
CA ILE A 180 10.33 4.70 5.24
C ILE A 180 10.49 4.57 6.77
N SER A 181 9.77 3.62 7.35
CA SER A 181 9.74 3.40 8.80
C SER A 181 10.81 2.40 9.27
N GLY A 182 12.06 2.62 8.85
CA GLY A 182 13.24 1.92 9.37
C GLY A 182 13.66 0.67 8.57
N ASP A 183 14.77 0.11 9.03
CA ASP A 183 15.45 -1.05 8.45
C ASP A 183 15.75 -0.87 6.95
N LEU A 184 16.49 0.22 6.65
CA LEU A 184 16.93 0.51 5.28
C LEU A 184 17.94 -0.49 4.78
N THR A 185 18.81 -0.98 5.69
CA THR A 185 19.88 -1.91 5.38
C THR A 185 19.75 -3.20 6.19
N ASN A 186 20.27 -4.29 5.66
CA ASN A 186 20.26 -5.57 6.37
C ASN A 186 21.29 -5.67 7.49
N SER A 187 22.36 -4.86 7.48
CA SER A 187 23.50 -5.03 8.38
C SER A 187 24.27 -3.77 8.71
N ALA A 188 23.69 -2.60 8.56
CA ALA A 188 24.33 -1.29 8.82
C ALA A 188 25.71 -1.12 8.12
N SER A 189 26.01 -1.89 7.08
CA SER A 189 27.29 -1.83 6.40
C SER A 189 27.42 -0.58 5.53
N GLU A 190 28.63 -0.05 5.40
CA GLU A 190 28.92 1.08 4.50
C GLU A 190 28.45 0.80 3.07
N LYS A 191 28.68 -0.42 2.57
CA LYS A 191 28.26 -0.84 1.26
C LYS A 191 26.74 -0.93 1.12
N GLY A 192 26.02 -1.46 2.13
CA GLY A 192 24.56 -1.53 2.14
C GLY A 192 23.94 -0.15 2.06
N PHE A 193 24.41 0.82 2.85
CA PHE A 193 23.95 2.20 2.77
C PHE A 193 24.29 2.88 1.45
N SER A 194 25.47 2.60 0.88
CA SER A 194 25.84 3.15 -0.44
C SER A 194 24.93 2.64 -1.55
N ILE A 195 24.55 1.36 -1.52
CA ILE A 195 23.60 0.77 -2.47
C ILE A 195 22.20 1.36 -2.26
N TYR A 196 21.76 1.51 -1.01
CA TYR A 196 20.50 2.18 -0.69
C TYR A 196 20.45 3.60 -1.30
N GLN A 197 21.48 4.42 -1.05
CA GLN A 197 21.55 5.77 -1.62
C GLN A 197 21.48 5.77 -3.15
N LYS A 198 22.24 4.89 -3.81
CA LYS A 198 22.20 4.71 -5.26
C LYS A 198 20.78 4.37 -5.73
N ASN A 199 20.12 3.42 -5.08
CA ASN A 199 18.76 3.01 -5.44
C ASN A 199 17.76 4.16 -5.32
N VAL A 200 17.86 4.96 -4.27
CA VAL A 200 17.02 6.16 -4.10
C VAL A 200 17.30 7.18 -5.21
N GLN A 201 18.55 7.48 -5.49
CA GLN A 201 18.94 8.45 -6.53
C GLN A 201 18.48 8.03 -7.92
N GLU A 202 18.57 6.75 -8.27
CA GLU A 202 18.19 6.22 -9.57
C GLU A 202 16.68 6.03 -9.74
N SER A 203 15.97 5.71 -8.65
CA SER A 203 14.54 5.37 -8.71
C SER A 203 13.62 6.48 -8.25
N SER A 204 14.14 7.48 -7.54
CA SER A 204 13.40 8.63 -7.03
C SER A 204 14.16 9.95 -7.19
N PRO A 205 14.68 10.28 -8.40
CA PRO A 205 15.59 11.42 -8.58
C PRO A 205 14.97 12.79 -8.29
N ASN A 206 13.64 12.90 -8.40
CA ASN A 206 12.92 14.18 -8.27
C ASN A 206 11.90 14.16 -7.11
N THR A 207 11.77 13.04 -6.40
CA THR A 207 10.79 12.87 -5.33
C THR A 207 11.53 12.55 -4.04
N PRO A 208 11.39 13.35 -2.98
CA PRO A 208 12.09 13.13 -1.72
C PRO A 208 11.77 11.77 -1.09
N VAL A 209 12.78 11.17 -0.47
CA VAL A 209 12.61 9.97 0.35
C VAL A 209 13.10 10.30 1.76
N TYR A 210 12.22 10.20 2.72
CA TYR A 210 12.46 10.45 4.14
C TYR A 210 12.45 9.14 4.92
N ALA A 211 13.35 8.98 5.87
CA ALA A 211 13.47 7.73 6.60
C ALA A 211 13.84 7.94 8.06
N THR A 212 13.48 6.98 8.90
CA THR A 212 13.97 6.83 10.26
C THR A 212 14.79 5.54 10.37
N PRO A 213 15.83 5.45 11.21
CA PRO A 213 16.57 4.22 11.36
C PRO A 213 15.78 3.15 12.15
N GLY A 214 15.95 1.89 11.72
CA GLY A 214 15.50 0.72 12.44
C GLY A 214 16.64 -0.03 13.13
N ASN A 215 16.38 -1.21 13.66
CA ASN A 215 17.37 -1.99 14.40
C ASN A 215 18.49 -2.54 13.49
N HIS A 216 18.20 -2.91 12.26
CA HIS A 216 19.21 -3.37 11.31
C HIS A 216 20.13 -2.24 10.85
N ASP A 217 19.68 -0.99 10.87
CA ASP A 217 20.50 0.19 10.61
C ASP A 217 21.39 0.57 11.80
N ALA A 218 20.91 0.30 13.02
CA ALA A 218 21.64 0.55 14.24
C ALA A 218 22.67 -0.55 14.55
N GLN A 219 22.35 -1.82 14.27
CA GLN A 219 23.11 -2.97 14.76
C GLN A 219 23.31 -2.92 16.28
N SER A 220 24.54 -2.72 16.79
CA SER A 220 24.76 -2.48 18.22
C SER A 220 24.33 -1.07 18.63
N GLU A 221 24.84 -0.07 17.92
CA GLU A 221 24.56 1.36 18.08
C GLU A 221 24.61 2.07 16.74
N LEU A 222 23.67 2.98 16.49
CA LEU A 222 23.58 3.72 15.25
C LEU A 222 24.80 4.60 15.02
N ASN A 223 25.46 4.38 13.89
CA ASN A 223 26.48 5.33 13.42
C ASN A 223 25.78 6.52 12.73
N VAL A 224 25.55 7.58 13.50
CA VAL A 224 24.80 8.78 13.07
C VAL A 224 25.44 9.45 11.86
N GLU A 225 26.78 9.55 11.80
CA GLU A 225 27.49 10.17 10.68
C GLU A 225 27.29 9.37 9.38
N ARG A 226 27.34 8.04 9.47
CA ARG A 226 27.04 7.18 8.31
C ARG A 226 25.59 7.33 7.90
N TRP A 227 24.65 7.29 8.83
CA TRP A 227 23.23 7.49 8.56
C TRP A 227 23.00 8.79 7.78
N LYS A 228 23.47 9.92 8.31
CA LYS A 228 23.33 11.24 7.68
C LYS A 228 23.98 11.31 6.30
N LYS A 229 25.16 10.73 6.15
CA LYS A 229 25.91 10.69 4.88
C LYS A 229 25.10 10.07 3.75
N TYR A 230 24.40 8.97 4.02
CA TYR A 230 23.75 8.18 2.99
C TYR A 230 22.23 8.46 2.84
N THR A 231 21.57 8.92 3.89
CA THR A 231 20.15 9.24 3.83
C THR A 231 19.86 10.73 3.63
N GLY A 232 20.78 11.60 4.04
CA GLY A 232 20.56 13.04 4.11
C GLY A 232 19.62 13.47 5.25
N CYS A 233 19.22 12.54 6.11
CA CYS A 233 18.28 12.79 7.22
C CYS A 233 19.00 12.72 8.58
N GLU A 234 18.53 13.48 9.57
CA GLU A 234 18.83 13.18 10.96
C GLU A 234 18.12 11.86 11.36
N PRO A 235 18.54 11.15 12.40
CA PRO A 235 17.78 9.99 12.89
C PRO A 235 16.40 10.35 13.43
N THR A 236 16.32 11.45 14.20
CA THR A 236 15.09 12.03 14.75
C THR A 236 14.95 13.46 14.22
N TYR A 237 13.85 13.78 13.56
CA TYR A 237 13.59 15.08 12.94
C TYR A 237 12.12 15.27 12.58
N GLU A 238 11.76 16.45 12.14
CA GLU A 238 10.45 16.73 11.55
C GLU A 238 10.56 17.56 10.26
N PHE A 239 9.53 17.48 9.45
CA PHE A 239 9.25 18.46 8.40
C PHE A 239 7.74 18.71 8.29
N THR A 240 7.39 19.86 7.75
CA THR A 240 6.00 20.24 7.49
C THR A 240 5.75 20.29 5.98
N HIS A 241 4.74 19.56 5.53
CA HIS A 241 4.22 19.63 4.18
C HIS A 241 2.96 20.49 4.16
N THR A 242 3.00 21.63 3.49
CA THR A 242 1.85 22.56 3.45
C THR A 242 1.18 22.50 2.09
N VAL A 243 -0.11 22.24 2.07
CA VAL A 243 -0.94 22.23 0.85
C VAL A 243 -2.17 23.09 1.06
N ASP A 244 -2.42 24.01 0.15
CA ASP A 244 -3.54 24.97 0.22
C ASP A 244 -3.61 25.72 1.56
N GLY A 245 -2.46 25.97 2.18
CA GLY A 245 -2.34 26.67 3.48
C GLY A 245 -2.56 25.76 4.71
N ILE A 246 -2.83 24.47 4.51
CA ILE A 246 -3.03 23.49 5.60
C ILE A 246 -1.69 22.81 5.87
N PRO A 247 -1.15 22.89 7.12
CA PRO A 247 0.08 22.19 7.49
C PRO A 247 -0.19 20.72 7.83
N PHE A 248 0.75 19.86 7.45
CA PHE A 248 0.81 18.45 7.79
C PHE A 248 2.21 18.14 8.31
N HIS A 249 2.30 17.69 9.56
CA HIS A 249 3.57 17.49 10.25
C HIS A 249 3.99 16.03 10.19
N PHE A 250 5.21 15.80 9.70
CA PHE A 250 5.82 14.48 9.62
C PHE A 250 6.98 14.42 10.60
N ILE A 251 6.83 13.64 11.65
CA ILE A 251 7.78 13.54 12.76
C ILE A 251 8.40 12.15 12.76
N PHE A 252 9.71 12.09 12.66
CA PHE A 252 10.48 10.85 12.59
C PHE A 252 11.19 10.62 13.91
N LEU A 253 10.94 9.46 14.52
CA LEU A 253 11.58 9.03 15.77
C LEU A 253 12.55 7.89 15.49
N GLY A 254 13.85 8.17 15.60
CA GLY A 254 14.92 7.27 15.26
C GLY A 254 15.24 6.24 16.33
N MET A 255 15.45 5.01 15.91
CA MET A 255 15.98 3.94 16.74
C MET A 255 17.52 3.99 16.75
N TYR A 256 18.13 3.93 17.92
CA TYR A 256 19.59 4.05 18.07
C TYR A 256 20.28 2.75 18.45
N TYR A 257 19.56 1.79 18.99
CA TYR A 257 20.16 0.56 19.49
C TYR A 257 19.46 -0.67 18.94
N TRP A 258 20.25 -1.71 18.66
CA TRP A 258 19.74 -3.03 18.33
C TRP A 258 19.10 -3.65 19.58
N SER A 259 17.88 -4.13 19.45
CA SER A 259 17.12 -4.74 20.54
C SER A 259 17.03 -3.84 21.79
N LEU A 260 17.01 -4.43 22.94
CA LEU A 260 16.84 -3.72 24.22
C LEU A 260 18.04 -2.84 24.62
N GLY A 261 19.09 -2.74 23.79
CA GLY A 261 20.30 -1.99 24.14
C GLY A 261 20.95 -2.48 25.42
N THR A 262 21.88 -1.70 25.97
CA THR A 262 22.46 -1.99 27.30
C THR A 262 21.48 -1.79 28.45
N ASP A 263 20.47 -0.91 28.25
CA ASP A 263 19.51 -0.49 29.27
C ASP A 263 18.05 -0.79 28.90
N GLY A 264 17.82 -1.62 27.85
CA GLY A 264 16.48 -1.94 27.38
C GLY A 264 15.77 -0.79 26.66
N LYS A 265 16.53 0.20 26.16
CA LYS A 265 16.01 1.42 25.54
C LYS A 265 16.40 1.49 24.06
N PRO A 266 15.47 1.25 23.12
CA PRO A 266 15.77 1.38 21.70
C PRO A 266 15.91 2.84 21.23
N TYR A 267 15.27 3.77 21.88
CA TYR A 267 15.31 5.20 21.61
C TYR A 267 16.17 5.95 22.62
N LYS A 268 16.58 7.17 22.30
CA LYS A 268 17.11 8.10 23.29
C LYS A 268 15.96 8.75 24.06
N ASP A 269 16.13 8.92 25.37
CA ASP A 269 15.08 9.54 26.19
C ASP A 269 14.83 11.00 25.78
N GLU A 270 15.90 11.73 25.42
CA GLU A 270 15.81 13.09 24.89
C GLU A 270 15.00 13.20 23.59
N ASP A 271 15.04 12.18 22.73
CA ASP A 271 14.26 12.16 21.48
C ASP A 271 12.78 11.91 21.75
N ILE A 272 12.44 11.13 22.77
CA ILE A 272 11.05 10.95 23.22
C ILE A 272 10.51 12.26 23.84
N GLU A 273 11.33 12.96 24.60
CA GLU A 273 10.98 14.27 25.16
C GLU A 273 10.78 15.30 24.05
N TRP A 274 11.69 15.35 23.09
CA TRP A 274 11.54 16.19 21.90
C TRP A 274 10.26 15.86 21.11
N LEU A 275 9.95 14.57 20.90
CA LEU A 275 8.70 14.16 20.25
C LEU A 275 7.47 14.70 20.99
N ALA A 276 7.47 14.63 22.33
CA ALA A 276 6.39 15.17 23.15
C ALA A 276 6.22 16.70 22.95
N GLU A 277 7.34 17.44 22.88
CA GLU A 277 7.33 18.88 22.59
C GLU A 277 6.77 19.18 21.20
N ARG A 278 7.12 18.37 20.17
CA ARG A 278 6.58 18.57 18.82
C ARG A 278 5.09 18.29 18.75
N LEU A 279 4.64 17.20 19.37
CA LEU A 279 3.21 16.87 19.41
C LEU A 279 2.38 17.93 20.15
N GLU A 280 2.91 18.53 21.24
CA GLU A 280 2.24 19.63 21.91
C GLU A 280 2.24 20.91 21.06
N ALA A 281 3.34 21.21 20.36
CA ALA A 281 3.44 22.37 19.47
C ALA A 281 2.44 22.28 18.29
N HIS A 282 2.15 21.06 17.81
CA HIS A 282 1.23 20.80 16.70
C HIS A 282 -0.13 20.26 17.14
N LYS A 283 -0.50 20.51 18.38
CA LYS A 283 -1.77 20.04 18.93
C LYS A 283 -2.97 20.58 18.17
N GLY A 284 -3.81 19.67 17.70
CA GLY A 284 -4.97 20.01 16.86
C GLY A 284 -4.66 20.12 15.37
N GLU A 285 -3.41 19.96 14.96
CA GLU A 285 -2.99 19.86 13.57
C GLU A 285 -2.79 18.39 13.17
N LYS A 286 -2.68 18.11 11.86
CA LYS A 286 -2.52 16.76 11.36
C LYS A 286 -1.06 16.31 11.47
N CYS A 287 -0.78 15.35 12.35
CA CYS A 287 0.54 14.81 12.59
C CYS A 287 0.67 13.36 12.17
N PHE A 288 1.79 13.02 11.54
CA PHE A 288 2.20 11.68 11.20
C PHE A 288 3.50 11.38 11.92
N VAL A 289 3.51 10.37 12.79
CA VAL A 289 4.73 9.90 13.45
C VAL A 289 5.23 8.66 12.75
N ILE A 290 6.46 8.69 12.28
CA ILE A 290 7.11 7.58 11.62
C ILE A 290 8.19 7.03 12.55
N THR A 291 8.06 5.76 12.93
CA THR A 291 9.00 5.08 13.82
C THR A 291 9.19 3.63 13.34
N HIS A 292 10.20 2.93 13.83
CA HIS A 292 10.40 1.55 13.42
C HIS A 292 9.68 0.55 14.30
N LEU A 293 9.83 0.69 15.61
CA LEU A 293 9.16 -0.21 16.56
C LEU A 293 7.69 0.18 16.76
N PHE A 294 6.91 -0.82 17.07
CA PHE A 294 5.48 -0.72 17.33
C PHE A 294 5.14 -1.14 18.76
N PHE A 295 3.94 -0.83 19.19
CA PHE A 295 3.47 -1.16 20.54
C PHE A 295 3.19 -2.67 20.69
N PRO A 296 3.57 -3.29 21.80
CA PRO A 296 3.29 -4.69 22.07
C PRO A 296 1.80 -5.04 21.97
N ASP A 297 1.49 -6.19 21.39
CA ASP A 297 0.13 -6.73 21.16
C ASP A 297 -0.83 -5.80 20.38
N ARG A 298 -0.27 -4.88 19.57
CA ARG A 298 -1.05 -3.94 18.73
C ARG A 298 -0.49 -3.86 17.33
N ALA A 299 -1.34 -3.49 16.38
CA ALA A 299 -0.96 -3.16 15.00
C ALA A 299 0.19 -4.01 14.44
N GLY A 300 -0.03 -5.29 14.19
CA GLY A 300 0.98 -6.20 13.62
C GLY A 300 1.94 -6.82 14.63
N ASN A 301 1.86 -6.45 15.90
CA ASN A 301 2.71 -7.01 16.96
C ASN A 301 1.96 -7.94 17.90
N LEU A 302 1.86 -9.20 17.51
CA LEU A 302 1.40 -10.22 18.42
C LEU A 302 2.58 -10.84 19.16
N LEU A 303 2.77 -10.49 20.43
CA LEU A 303 3.79 -11.08 21.30
C LEU A 303 3.74 -12.60 21.33
N LYS A 304 2.54 -13.17 21.22
CA LYS A 304 2.32 -14.62 21.19
C LYS A 304 2.87 -15.30 19.94
N ILE A 305 3.00 -14.56 18.83
CA ILE A 305 3.44 -15.09 17.54
C ILE A 305 4.84 -14.58 17.20
N TYR A 306 5.20 -13.41 17.72
CA TYR A 306 6.45 -12.75 17.48
C TYR A 306 7.11 -12.36 18.82
N PRO A 307 7.91 -13.26 19.43
CA PRO A 307 8.53 -13.01 20.74
C PRO A 307 9.44 -11.77 20.79
N GLN A 308 9.95 -11.31 19.63
CA GLN A 308 10.75 -10.07 19.52
C GLN A 308 9.90 -8.80 19.63
N GLY A 309 8.57 -8.91 19.71
CA GLY A 309 7.69 -7.79 19.96
C GLY A 309 7.88 -7.07 21.29
N ASN A 310 8.73 -7.58 22.18
CA ASN A 310 9.06 -6.97 23.47
C ASN A 310 10.21 -5.95 23.42
N TRP A 311 10.58 -5.47 22.24
CA TRP A 311 11.71 -4.54 22.13
C TRP A 311 11.37 -3.13 22.63
N LEU A 312 10.12 -2.78 22.69
CA LEU A 312 9.64 -1.56 23.32
C LEU A 312 8.94 -1.93 24.63
N GLN A 313 9.54 -1.55 25.76
CA GLN A 313 9.03 -1.89 27.09
C GLN A 313 9.40 -0.83 28.14
N GLY A 314 8.94 -1.02 29.37
CA GLY A 314 9.28 -0.19 30.51
C GLY A 314 8.81 1.25 30.38
N GLU A 315 9.65 2.18 30.81
CA GLU A 315 9.32 3.62 30.86
C GLU A 315 9.11 4.22 29.47
N GLN A 316 9.92 3.83 28.47
CA GLN A 316 9.76 4.35 27.11
C GLN A 316 8.43 3.93 26.49
N LEU A 317 8.02 2.66 26.66
CA LEU A 317 6.69 2.21 26.23
C LEU A 317 5.60 3.06 26.88
N THR A 318 5.66 3.23 28.20
CA THR A 318 4.66 4.02 28.94
C THR A 318 4.59 5.47 28.47
N LYS A 319 5.75 6.12 28.23
CA LYS A 319 5.79 7.48 27.69
C LYS A 319 5.14 7.58 26.31
N LEU A 320 5.52 6.69 25.40
CA LEU A 320 4.98 6.69 24.03
C LEU A 320 3.48 6.36 23.98
N GLU A 321 3.01 5.42 24.80
CA GLU A 321 1.56 5.13 24.93
C GLU A 321 0.78 6.34 25.44
N ASN A 322 1.34 7.06 26.41
CA ASN A 322 0.74 8.31 26.91
C ASN A 322 0.68 9.40 25.83
N LEU A 323 1.69 9.53 24.99
CA LEU A 323 1.66 10.43 23.83
C LEU A 323 0.56 10.05 22.84
N CYS A 324 0.44 8.77 22.50
CA CYS A 324 -0.66 8.28 21.65
C CYS A 324 -2.04 8.59 22.20
N LYS A 325 -2.19 8.51 23.52
CA LYS A 325 -3.45 8.83 24.20
C LYS A 325 -3.73 10.33 24.25
N THR A 326 -2.69 11.14 24.47
CA THR A 326 -2.82 12.59 24.65
C THR A 326 -3.06 13.34 23.34
N TYR A 327 -2.55 12.82 22.21
CA TYR A 327 -2.58 13.48 20.90
C TYR A 327 -3.34 12.65 19.86
N PRO A 328 -4.68 12.55 19.94
CA PRO A 328 -5.50 11.71 19.06
C PRO A 328 -5.55 12.19 17.60
N ASN A 329 -5.06 13.40 17.31
CA ASN A 329 -4.87 13.95 15.96
C ASN A 329 -3.66 13.36 15.21
N THR A 330 -3.01 12.35 15.79
CA THR A 330 -1.77 11.75 15.27
C THR A 330 -2.02 10.37 14.69
N ILE A 331 -1.33 10.06 13.61
CA ILE A 331 -1.28 8.70 13.03
C ILE A 331 0.18 8.23 13.11
N TRP A 332 0.39 7.07 13.72
CA TRP A 332 1.71 6.46 13.88
C TRP A 332 1.91 5.34 12.89
N PHE A 333 3.03 5.37 12.17
CA PHE A 333 3.44 4.32 11.25
C PHE A 333 4.68 3.60 11.80
N SER A 334 4.62 2.28 11.81
CA SER A 334 5.72 1.43 12.30
C SER A 334 5.89 0.17 11.45
N GLY A 335 7.07 -0.44 11.49
CA GLY A 335 7.42 -1.63 10.74
C GLY A 335 7.88 -2.78 11.62
N HIS A 336 9.10 -3.28 11.39
CA HIS A 336 9.85 -4.24 12.20
C HIS A 336 9.36 -5.70 12.13
N SER A 337 8.06 -5.95 12.19
CA SER A 337 7.54 -7.33 12.23
C SER A 337 7.52 -8.02 10.87
N HIS A 338 7.56 -7.26 9.78
CA HIS A 338 7.39 -7.73 8.42
C HIS A 338 6.07 -8.46 8.13
N TRP A 339 5.13 -8.49 9.08
CA TRP A 339 3.88 -9.20 8.88
C TRP A 339 3.12 -8.65 7.68
N LYS A 340 2.71 -9.56 6.80
CA LYS A 340 1.90 -9.22 5.62
C LYS A 340 0.60 -8.57 6.02
N TRP A 341 0.15 -7.60 5.21
CA TRP A 341 -1.07 -6.85 5.47
C TRP A 341 -2.31 -7.70 5.71
N TYR A 342 -2.46 -8.81 5.00
CA TYR A 342 -3.65 -9.66 5.12
C TYR A 342 -3.63 -10.61 6.33
N LEU A 343 -2.46 -10.93 6.87
CA LEU A 343 -2.35 -11.85 8.00
C LEU A 343 -3.01 -11.33 9.26
N GLN A 344 -2.98 -10.06 9.43
CA GLN A 344 -3.49 -9.40 10.63
C GLN A 344 -4.99 -9.62 10.81
N LYS A 345 -5.73 -9.83 9.72
CA LYS A 345 -7.12 -10.23 9.75
C LYS A 345 -7.35 -11.58 10.42
N TYR A 346 -6.47 -12.54 10.18
CA TYR A 346 -6.60 -13.92 10.70
C TYR A 346 -6.08 -14.07 12.12
N GLN A 347 -5.31 -13.11 12.62
CA GLN A 347 -4.61 -13.19 13.89
C GLN A 347 -5.21 -12.30 15.00
N ALA A 348 -6.40 -11.76 14.76
CA ALA A 348 -7.13 -10.89 15.69
C ALA A 348 -6.46 -9.54 16.02
N THR A 349 -5.33 -9.20 15.37
CA THR A 349 -4.77 -7.85 15.42
C THR A 349 -5.01 -7.13 14.11
N GLU A 350 -5.40 -5.89 14.21
CA GLU A 350 -5.66 -5.05 13.05
C GLU A 350 -4.37 -4.34 12.61
N ASN A 351 -4.19 -4.17 11.29
CA ASN A 351 -3.13 -3.34 10.75
C ASN A 351 -3.23 -1.90 11.24
N VAL A 352 -4.45 -1.44 11.43
CA VAL A 352 -4.78 -0.11 11.89
C VAL A 352 -5.48 -0.24 13.22
N TYR A 353 -4.80 0.09 14.29
CA TYR A 353 -5.25 -0.02 15.66
C TYR A 353 -5.41 1.36 16.28
N GLN A 354 -6.53 1.61 16.97
CA GLN A 354 -6.68 2.81 17.78
C GLN A 354 -6.23 2.53 19.21
N ASN A 355 -5.31 3.37 19.69
CA ASN A 355 -4.82 3.24 21.06
C ASN A 355 -5.87 3.75 22.03
N GLU A 356 -6.49 2.83 22.79
CA GLU A 356 -7.67 3.08 23.63
C GLU A 356 -8.86 3.70 22.86
N GLN A 357 -9.97 4.01 23.53
CA GLN A 357 -11.21 4.39 22.84
C GLN A 357 -11.15 5.74 22.09
N GLU A 358 -10.15 6.59 22.34
CA GLU A 358 -10.06 7.93 21.76
C GLU A 358 -8.62 8.38 21.44
N GLY A 359 -7.65 7.49 21.43
CA GLY A 359 -6.24 7.83 21.16
C GLY A 359 -5.88 7.88 19.68
N SER A 360 -4.59 8.06 19.42
CA SER A 360 -3.99 8.00 18.08
C SER A 360 -4.22 6.66 17.40
N TYR A 361 -4.22 6.67 16.07
CA TYR A 361 -4.14 5.44 15.30
C TYR A 361 -2.69 5.01 15.11
N CYS A 362 -2.43 3.73 15.32
CA CYS A 362 -1.17 3.07 15.02
C CYS A 362 -1.37 2.15 13.81
N VAL A 363 -0.52 2.31 12.83
CA VAL A 363 -0.57 1.57 11.56
C VAL A 363 0.70 0.78 11.43
N HIS A 364 0.56 -0.54 11.34
CA HIS A 364 1.69 -1.40 10.99
C HIS A 364 1.95 -1.34 9.49
N VAL A 365 3.20 -1.20 9.12
CA VAL A 365 3.67 -1.23 7.73
C VAL A 365 4.36 -2.56 7.47
N SER A 366 3.88 -3.31 6.51
CA SER A 366 4.48 -4.59 6.11
C SER A 366 5.86 -4.39 5.46
N GLY A 367 6.66 -5.44 5.40
CA GLY A 367 8.01 -5.39 4.83
C GLY A 367 8.00 -5.13 3.32
N CYS A 368 8.76 -4.12 2.91
CA CYS A 368 9.12 -3.93 1.49
C CYS A 368 9.94 -5.11 1.00
N ALA A 369 10.85 -5.61 1.85
CA ALA A 369 11.55 -6.85 1.62
C ALA A 369 11.09 -7.94 2.59
N ASN A 370 11.09 -9.18 2.11
CA ASN A 370 10.84 -10.36 2.94
C ASN A 370 9.60 -10.28 3.84
N PRO A 371 8.42 -9.93 3.34
CA PRO A 371 7.22 -9.99 4.14
C PRO A 371 7.03 -11.38 4.75
N ILE A 372 6.45 -11.43 5.93
CA ILE A 372 6.33 -12.67 6.72
C ILE A 372 4.89 -13.15 6.72
N ASP A 373 4.72 -14.42 6.40
CA ASP A 373 3.46 -15.15 6.43
C ASP A 373 3.44 -16.11 7.64
N SER A 374 2.25 -16.59 7.98
CA SER A 374 2.05 -17.66 8.95
C SER A 374 2.07 -19.02 8.23
N ASN A 375 2.65 -20.03 8.89
CA ASN A 375 2.54 -21.43 8.45
C ASN A 375 1.27 -22.11 8.97
N GLY A 376 0.32 -21.34 9.52
CA GLY A 376 -0.91 -21.87 10.10
C GLY A 376 -0.75 -22.41 11.53
N GLN A 377 0.45 -22.34 12.12
CA GLN A 377 0.68 -22.76 13.50
C GLN A 377 0.59 -21.55 14.45
N PRO A 378 -0.37 -21.52 15.36
CA PRO A 378 -0.44 -20.45 16.36
C PRO A 378 0.69 -20.59 17.40
N ASN A 379 1.23 -19.45 17.83
CA ASN A 379 2.01 -19.32 19.07
C ASN A 379 3.38 -20.02 19.15
N THR A 380 4.04 -20.30 18.03
CA THR A 380 5.41 -20.87 18.04
C THR A 380 6.39 -20.04 17.22
N SER A 381 7.67 -20.07 17.60
CA SER A 381 8.74 -19.44 16.81
C SER A 381 8.86 -20.00 15.39
N GLY A 382 8.30 -21.19 15.12
CA GLY A 382 8.19 -21.78 13.80
C GLY A 382 6.96 -21.36 13.00
N ALA A 383 6.12 -20.46 13.52
CA ALA A 383 4.92 -19.99 12.83
C ALA A 383 5.22 -19.01 11.69
N ARG A 384 6.43 -18.50 11.62
CA ARG A 384 6.84 -17.48 10.63
C ARG A 384 7.39 -18.12 9.37
N VAL A 385 6.90 -17.69 8.23
CA VAL A 385 7.43 -18.06 6.91
C VAL A 385 7.80 -16.79 6.16
N THR A 386 9.09 -16.55 5.98
CA THR A 386 9.58 -15.44 5.17
C THR A 386 9.25 -15.69 3.71
N LYS A 387 8.77 -14.67 3.04
CA LYS A 387 8.41 -14.67 1.61
C LYS A 387 9.38 -13.79 0.81
N PRO A 388 10.57 -14.27 0.47
CA PRO A 388 11.62 -13.45 -0.16
C PRO A 388 11.23 -12.96 -1.56
N LEU A 389 10.28 -13.62 -2.21
CA LEU A 389 9.80 -13.23 -3.55
C LEU A 389 8.59 -12.29 -3.52
N GLU A 390 8.19 -11.83 -2.34
CA GLU A 390 7.07 -10.92 -2.16
C GLU A 390 7.57 -9.56 -1.64
N SER A 391 6.81 -8.51 -1.87
CA SER A 391 7.13 -7.15 -1.45
C SER A 391 5.82 -6.40 -1.17
N GLU A 392 5.74 -5.73 -0.03
CA GLU A 392 4.53 -4.99 0.37
C GLU A 392 4.86 -3.55 0.80
N GLY A 393 3.88 -2.68 0.70
CA GLY A 393 3.97 -1.29 1.12
C GLY A 393 2.60 -0.63 1.04
N ALA A 394 2.55 0.69 1.12
CA ALA A 394 1.29 1.40 1.01
C ALA A 394 1.42 2.74 0.30
N ILE A 395 0.30 3.24 -0.18
CA ILE A 395 0.10 4.62 -0.61
C ILE A 395 -0.87 5.25 0.37
N VAL A 396 -0.55 6.44 0.83
CA VAL A 396 -1.40 7.22 1.71
C VAL A 396 -1.92 8.42 0.94
N ASP A 397 -3.24 8.46 0.72
CA ASP A 397 -3.95 9.59 0.14
C ASP A 397 -4.49 10.49 1.25
N VAL A 398 -4.09 11.74 1.25
CA VAL A 398 -4.51 12.72 2.26
C VAL A 398 -5.53 13.67 1.66
N TYR A 399 -6.68 13.74 2.30
CA TYR A 399 -7.78 14.64 1.97
C TYR A 399 -8.00 15.62 3.13
N GLU A 400 -8.89 16.57 2.94
CA GLU A 400 -9.16 17.57 3.98
C GLU A 400 -9.69 16.93 5.27
N ASP A 401 -10.67 16.01 5.14
CA ASP A 401 -11.40 15.43 6.27
C ASP A 401 -11.05 13.96 6.57
N TYR A 402 -10.24 13.31 5.75
CA TYR A 402 -9.90 11.90 5.94
C TYR A 402 -8.58 11.53 5.28
N ILE A 403 -8.10 10.35 5.60
CA ILE A 403 -6.88 9.76 5.08
C ILE A 403 -7.18 8.33 4.65
N ASP A 404 -6.82 7.99 3.42
CA ASP A 404 -6.90 6.62 2.90
C ASP A 404 -5.51 5.98 2.92
N ILE A 405 -5.39 4.85 3.60
CA ILE A 405 -4.20 4.02 3.61
C ILE A 405 -4.47 2.83 2.71
N ARG A 406 -3.78 2.79 1.59
CA ARG A 406 -4.00 1.84 0.49
C ARG A 406 -2.84 0.87 0.42
N CYS A 407 -2.98 -0.25 1.13
CA CYS A 407 -1.95 -1.28 1.19
C CYS A 407 -1.83 -2.03 -0.12
N MET A 408 -0.61 -2.40 -0.47
CA MET A 408 -0.26 -2.93 -1.79
C MET A 408 0.66 -4.12 -1.71
N ASP A 409 0.47 -5.04 -2.64
CA ASP A 409 1.49 -5.97 -3.13
C ASP A 409 2.34 -5.22 -4.17
N LEU A 410 3.56 -4.89 -3.82
CA LEU A 410 4.49 -4.14 -4.67
C LEU A 410 5.21 -5.01 -5.70
N LYS A 411 5.16 -6.34 -5.55
CA LYS A 411 5.69 -7.28 -6.54
C LYS A 411 4.81 -7.30 -7.78
N ASN A 412 3.49 -7.36 -7.57
CA ASN A 412 2.49 -7.43 -8.62
C ASN A 412 1.83 -6.07 -8.93
N MET A 413 2.16 -5.00 -8.20
CA MET A 413 1.58 -3.66 -8.31
C MET A 413 0.05 -3.65 -8.14
N LEU A 414 -0.45 -4.41 -7.15
CA LEU A 414 -1.86 -4.57 -6.87
C LEU A 414 -2.21 -4.02 -5.49
N TYR A 415 -3.35 -3.35 -5.39
CA TYR A 415 -3.92 -3.04 -4.09
C TYR A 415 -4.44 -4.32 -3.43
N LEU A 416 -4.27 -4.40 -2.11
CA LEU A 416 -4.78 -5.51 -1.29
C LEU A 416 -6.13 -5.12 -0.70
N PRO A 417 -7.28 -5.59 -1.21
CA PRO A 417 -8.61 -5.09 -0.83
C PRO A 417 -8.93 -5.26 0.64
N ILE A 418 -8.46 -6.35 1.23
CA ILE A 418 -8.67 -6.63 2.67
C ILE A 418 -7.87 -5.68 3.58
N ALA A 419 -6.98 -4.89 3.03
CA ALA A 419 -6.09 -3.97 3.74
C ALA A 419 -6.19 -2.54 3.18
N GLN A 420 -7.42 -2.07 2.97
CA GLN A 420 -7.73 -0.68 2.62
C GLN A 420 -8.41 -0.03 3.82
N TYR A 421 -7.86 1.09 4.27
CA TYR A 421 -8.33 1.74 5.49
C TYR A 421 -8.64 3.20 5.24
N ARG A 422 -9.73 3.68 5.80
CA ARG A 422 -10.06 5.10 5.88
C ARG A 422 -10.08 5.56 7.33
N LEU A 423 -9.37 6.63 7.61
CA LEU A 423 -9.40 7.33 8.86
C LEU A 423 -10.06 8.69 8.63
N THR A 424 -11.29 8.85 9.10
CA THR A 424 -12.04 10.11 8.99
C THR A 424 -11.74 10.99 10.18
N MET A 425 -11.46 12.27 9.94
CA MET A 425 -11.21 13.22 11.00
C MET A 425 -12.52 13.57 11.71
N LYS A 426 -12.54 13.38 13.01
CA LYS A 426 -13.68 13.67 13.89
C LYS A 426 -13.45 15.01 14.59
N ASN A 427 -14.33 15.98 14.34
CA ASN A 427 -14.30 17.28 14.98
C ASN A 427 -12.93 18.02 14.93
N ASN A 428 -12.14 17.82 13.90
CA ASN A 428 -10.79 18.39 13.72
C ASN A 428 -9.76 18.03 14.81
N THR A 429 -10.05 17.09 15.70
CA THR A 429 -9.20 16.78 16.86
C THR A 429 -8.80 15.31 16.99
N SER A 430 -9.50 14.41 16.33
CA SER A 430 -9.23 12.96 16.37
C SER A 430 -9.67 12.28 15.08
N TYR A 431 -9.19 11.06 14.86
CA TYR A 431 -9.60 10.24 13.72
C TYR A 431 -10.60 9.16 14.15
N GLU A 432 -11.46 8.75 13.25
CA GLU A 432 -12.34 7.62 13.38
C GLU A 432 -12.10 6.66 12.21
N LYS A 433 -11.87 5.39 12.50
CA LYS A 433 -11.77 4.36 11.48
C LYS A 433 -13.15 4.08 10.92
N CYS A 434 -13.30 4.21 9.62
CA CYS A 434 -14.53 3.85 8.94
C CYS A 434 -14.74 2.34 9.07
N ASN A 435 -15.86 1.93 9.67
CA ASN A 435 -16.21 0.50 9.84
C ASN A 435 -16.58 -0.21 8.54
N TYR A 436 -16.53 0.49 7.41
CA TYR A 436 -16.87 -0.07 6.10
C TYR A 436 -16.11 -1.36 5.75
N CYS A 437 -14.91 -1.53 6.30
CA CYS A 437 -14.11 -2.75 6.07
C CYS A 437 -14.45 -3.90 7.03
N ARG A 438 -15.24 -3.69 8.10
CA ARG A 438 -15.50 -4.69 9.14
C ARG A 438 -16.76 -5.52 8.95
N GLU A 439 -17.79 -4.97 8.35
CA GLU A 439 -19.11 -5.61 8.38
C GLU A 439 -19.34 -6.66 7.29
N GLN A 440 -18.40 -6.84 6.38
CA GLN A 440 -18.63 -7.68 5.20
C GLN A 440 -17.44 -8.58 4.81
N CYS A 441 -16.62 -8.95 5.77
CA CYS A 441 -15.61 -10.01 5.53
C CYS A 441 -15.95 -11.26 6.30
#